data_b8f82635ec6f8d2c3121f37bf388daad
#
_entry.id   b8f82635ec6f8d2c3121f37bf388daad
#
_cell.length_a   1.000
_cell.length_b   1.000
_cell.length_c   1.000
_cell.angle_alpha   90.00
_cell.angle_beta   90.00
_cell.angle_gamma   90.00
#
_symmetry.space_group_name_H-M   'P 1'
#
loop_
_entity.id
_entity.type
_entity.pdbx_description
1 polymer ?
#
loop_
_entity_poly.entity_id
_entity_poly.type
_entity_poly.pdbx_seq_one_letter_code
_entity_poly.pdbx_strand_id
1 'polypeptide(L)'
;MKVKRRISVMLIGACVCSMAACGSKKEEKKIESADDLKDAKIGVQTGTTGDIYCSDDFGDDHVERFNKGADAVQALSTGKIDAVIIDNKPAQVFVDENEGLKLLETPYAEEEYAIAVKKGNTELLDAINASIANLKESGKLDEIVAKYITAE
;
A
#
# COMPACT_ATOMS: atom_id res chain seq x y z
N MET A 1 37.81 -63.78 34.71
CA MET A 1 36.46 -63.96 34.17
C MET A 1 35.99 -62.64 33.53
N LYS A 2 35.92 -62.58 32.20
CA LYS A 2 35.51 -61.39 31.45
C LYS A 2 34.03 -61.56 31.08
N VAL A 3 33.15 -60.74 31.66
CA VAL A 3 31.73 -60.71 31.32
C VAL A 3 31.54 -59.83 30.10
N LYS A 4 31.19 -60.42 28.97
CA LYS A 4 30.81 -59.70 27.74
C LYS A 4 29.34 -59.25 27.89
N ARG A 5 29.11 -57.97 28.09
CA ARG A 5 27.80 -57.34 27.99
C ARG A 5 27.40 -57.20 26.53
N ARG A 6 26.37 -57.89 26.08
CA ARG A 6 25.76 -57.72 24.78
C ARG A 6 24.73 -56.55 24.90
N ILE A 7 24.98 -55.45 24.21
CA ILE A 7 24.05 -54.36 24.10
C ILE A 7 23.12 -54.68 22.92
N SER A 8 21.84 -54.94 23.24
CA SER A 8 20.77 -55.05 22.23
C SER A 8 20.35 -53.65 21.81
N VAL A 9 20.63 -53.33 20.55
CA VAL A 9 20.14 -52.07 19.96
C VAL A 9 18.71 -52.29 19.47
N MET A 10 17.78 -51.71 20.20
CA MET A 10 16.35 -51.68 19.85
C MET A 10 16.13 -50.54 18.87
N LEU A 11 15.92 -50.85 17.56
CA LEU A 11 15.50 -49.88 16.58
C LEU A 11 14.05 -49.49 16.84
N ILE A 12 13.84 -48.31 17.40
CA ILE A 12 12.54 -47.68 17.45
C ILE A 12 12.34 -46.95 16.11
N GLY A 13 11.53 -47.52 15.23
CA GLY A 13 11.08 -46.85 14.01
C GLY A 13 10.23 -45.63 14.35
N ALA A 14 10.81 -44.45 14.22
CA ALA A 14 10.05 -43.21 14.29
C ALA A 14 9.24 -43.09 12.98
N CYS A 15 7.93 -43.35 13.08
CA CYS A 15 6.98 -42.93 12.05
C CYS A 15 6.97 -41.42 12.01
N VAL A 16 7.73 -40.81 11.09
CA VAL A 16 7.62 -39.41 10.74
C VAL A 16 6.33 -39.28 9.94
N CYS A 17 5.21 -38.99 10.62
CA CYS A 17 4.04 -38.45 9.96
C CYS A 17 4.41 -37.07 9.44
N SER A 18 4.80 -37.01 8.16
CA SER A 18 4.87 -35.76 7.40
C SER A 18 3.47 -35.19 7.31
N MET A 19 3.11 -34.32 8.26
CA MET A 19 2.00 -33.41 8.07
C MET A 19 2.43 -32.46 6.94
N ALA A 20 2.04 -32.80 5.70
CA ALA A 20 2.00 -31.86 4.60
C ALA A 20 0.96 -30.80 5.01
N ALA A 21 1.41 -29.74 5.68
CA ALA A 21 0.69 -28.51 5.74
C ALA A 21 0.62 -27.98 4.32
N CYS A 22 -0.46 -28.28 3.61
CA CYS A 22 -0.87 -27.56 2.40
C CYS A 22 -1.26 -26.13 2.81
N GLY A 23 -0.30 -25.32 3.19
CA GLY A 23 -0.34 -23.90 3.04
C GLY A 23 0.02 -23.66 1.57
N SER A 24 -0.96 -23.41 0.73
CA SER A 24 -0.72 -22.80 -0.57
C SER A 24 0.03 -21.50 -0.29
N LYS A 25 1.35 -21.48 -0.49
CA LYS A 25 2.08 -20.24 -0.64
C LYS A 25 1.43 -19.57 -1.84
N LYS A 26 0.63 -18.54 -1.60
CA LYS A 26 0.20 -17.64 -2.64
C LYS A 26 1.51 -17.13 -3.26
N GLU A 27 1.74 -17.39 -4.54
CA GLU A 27 2.89 -16.80 -5.22
C GLU A 27 2.72 -15.29 -5.10
N GLU A 28 3.71 -14.63 -4.51
CA GLU A 28 3.73 -13.17 -4.43
C GLU A 28 3.78 -12.65 -5.86
N LYS A 29 2.72 -11.93 -6.25
CA LYS A 29 2.70 -11.28 -7.56
C LYS A 29 3.72 -10.16 -7.55
N LYS A 30 4.58 -10.16 -8.55
CA LYS A 30 5.57 -9.11 -8.74
C LYS A 30 4.89 -7.93 -9.45
N ILE A 31 4.57 -6.88 -8.72
CA ILE A 31 4.03 -5.65 -9.26
C ILE A 31 5.18 -4.66 -9.47
N GLU A 32 5.45 -4.30 -10.72
CA GLU A 32 6.51 -3.36 -11.12
C GLU A 32 5.97 -2.14 -11.87
N SER A 33 4.75 -2.26 -12.40
CA SER A 33 4.09 -1.20 -13.17
C SER A 33 2.58 -1.24 -12.99
N ALA A 34 1.87 -0.23 -13.47
CA ALA A 34 0.41 -0.21 -13.50
C ALA A 34 -0.20 -1.33 -14.36
N ASP A 35 0.52 -1.81 -15.37
CA ASP A 35 0.04 -2.92 -16.22
C ASP A 35 -0.09 -4.25 -15.48
N ASP A 36 0.71 -4.44 -14.42
CA ASP A 36 0.69 -5.66 -13.59
C ASP A 36 -0.52 -5.71 -12.65
N LEU A 37 -1.28 -4.60 -12.54
CA LEU A 37 -2.45 -4.49 -11.67
C LEU A 37 -3.69 -5.21 -12.22
N LYS A 38 -3.73 -5.58 -13.49
CA LYS A 38 -4.90 -6.17 -14.16
C LYS A 38 -5.44 -7.43 -13.47
N ASP A 39 -4.56 -8.24 -12.91
CA ASP A 39 -4.92 -9.46 -12.19
C ASP A 39 -4.65 -9.34 -10.68
N ALA A 40 -4.27 -8.16 -10.20
CA ALA A 40 -3.93 -7.91 -8.82
C ALA A 40 -5.17 -7.65 -7.96
N LYS A 41 -5.06 -7.93 -6.67
CA LYS A 41 -6.00 -7.49 -5.65
C LYS A 41 -5.51 -6.16 -5.09
N ILE A 42 -6.25 -5.09 -5.33
CA ILE A 42 -5.84 -3.72 -5.09
C ILE A 42 -6.57 -3.16 -3.87
N GLY A 43 -5.84 -2.69 -2.88
CA GLY A 43 -6.39 -1.95 -1.74
C GLY A 43 -6.51 -0.46 -2.06
N VAL A 44 -7.64 0.13 -1.71
CA VAL A 44 -7.90 1.56 -1.85
C VAL A 44 -8.57 2.12 -0.61
N GLN A 45 -8.44 3.43 -0.38
CA GLN A 45 -9.24 4.09 0.64
C GLN A 45 -10.61 4.45 0.05
N THR A 46 -11.67 4.04 0.74
CA THR A 46 -13.07 4.22 0.31
C THR A 46 -13.38 5.67 -0.05
N GLY A 47 -13.94 5.87 -1.24
CA GLY A 47 -14.46 7.17 -1.71
C GLY A 47 -13.38 8.16 -2.17
N THR A 48 -12.13 7.74 -2.31
CA THR A 48 -11.06 8.56 -2.92
C THR A 48 -11.08 8.43 -4.44
N THR A 49 -10.34 9.31 -5.12
CA THR A 49 -10.12 9.21 -6.57
C THR A 49 -9.44 7.90 -6.95
N GLY A 50 -8.52 7.39 -6.11
CA GLY A 50 -7.92 6.07 -6.29
C GLY A 50 -8.95 4.93 -6.28
N ASP A 51 -9.97 4.97 -5.41
CA ASP A 51 -11.07 4.01 -5.40
C ASP A 51 -11.87 4.08 -6.71
N ILE A 52 -12.22 5.28 -7.17
CA ILE A 52 -13.00 5.50 -8.39
C ILE A 52 -12.22 4.97 -9.60
N TYR A 53 -10.98 5.42 -9.79
CA TYR A 53 -10.17 5.02 -10.95
C TYR A 53 -9.88 3.53 -10.98
N CYS A 54 -9.53 2.91 -9.85
CA CYS A 54 -9.28 1.47 -9.81
C CYS A 54 -10.53 0.66 -10.13
N SER A 55 -11.70 1.11 -9.66
CA SER A 55 -12.96 0.43 -9.95
C SER A 55 -13.34 0.53 -11.43
N ASP A 56 -13.09 1.69 -12.05
CA ASP A 56 -13.36 1.91 -13.47
C ASP A 56 -12.39 1.14 -14.37
N ASP A 57 -11.10 1.08 -14.01
CA ASP A 57 -10.05 0.48 -14.85
C ASP A 57 -9.95 -1.05 -14.68
N PHE A 58 -10.14 -1.56 -13.45
CA PHE A 58 -9.91 -2.98 -13.13
C PHE A 58 -11.18 -3.73 -12.71
N GLY A 59 -12.26 -3.02 -12.40
CA GLY A 59 -13.51 -3.59 -11.91
C GLY A 59 -13.53 -3.82 -10.39
N ASP A 60 -14.73 -3.77 -9.81
CA ASP A 60 -14.95 -3.88 -8.36
C ASP A 60 -14.42 -5.19 -7.75
N ASP A 61 -14.39 -6.28 -8.50
CA ASP A 61 -13.91 -7.58 -8.03
C ASP A 61 -12.40 -7.59 -7.72
N HIS A 62 -11.64 -6.65 -8.29
CA HIS A 62 -10.22 -6.45 -8.04
C HIS A 62 -9.94 -5.48 -6.90
N VAL A 63 -10.94 -4.71 -6.46
CA VAL A 63 -10.76 -3.60 -5.51
C VAL A 63 -11.26 -3.97 -4.12
N GLU A 64 -10.35 -3.93 -3.13
CA GLU A 64 -10.69 -4.06 -1.72
C GLU A 64 -10.64 -2.69 -1.05
N ARG A 65 -11.79 -2.25 -0.50
CA ARG A 65 -11.98 -0.92 0.07
C ARG A 65 -11.72 -0.92 1.56
N PHE A 66 -10.90 0.02 2.02
CA PHE A 66 -10.57 0.23 3.42
C PHE A 66 -11.02 1.62 3.87
N ASN A 67 -11.39 1.76 5.15
CA ASN A 67 -11.74 3.06 5.71
C ASN A 67 -10.51 3.96 5.90
N LYS A 68 -9.33 3.37 6.10
CA LYS A 68 -8.06 4.06 6.28
C LYS A 68 -6.98 3.48 5.38
N GLY A 69 -6.08 4.34 4.90
CA GLY A 69 -4.91 3.91 4.13
C GLY A 69 -4.02 2.94 4.92
N ALA A 70 -3.84 3.16 6.23
CA ALA A 70 -3.08 2.27 7.09
C ALA A 70 -3.62 0.82 7.13
N ASP A 71 -4.94 0.64 7.08
CA ASP A 71 -5.57 -0.70 7.06
C ASP A 71 -5.27 -1.41 5.73
N ALA A 72 -5.26 -0.66 4.61
CA ALA A 72 -4.87 -1.18 3.29
C ALA A 72 -3.40 -1.59 3.27
N VAL A 73 -2.51 -0.76 3.83
CA VAL A 73 -1.07 -1.06 3.94
C VAL A 73 -0.83 -2.29 4.82
N GLN A 74 -1.55 -2.44 5.91
CA GLN A 74 -1.46 -3.65 6.75
C GLN A 74 -1.94 -4.90 5.99
N ALA A 75 -2.99 -4.79 5.17
CA ALA A 75 -3.45 -5.89 4.34
C ALA A 75 -2.41 -6.28 3.28
N LEU A 76 -1.71 -5.30 2.67
CA LEU A 76 -0.59 -5.53 1.77
C LEU A 76 0.57 -6.24 2.47
N SER A 77 1.03 -5.73 3.60
CA SER A 77 2.15 -6.31 4.37
C SER A 77 1.88 -7.75 4.84
N THR A 78 0.61 -8.13 4.99
CA THR A 78 0.21 -9.49 5.36
C THR A 78 -0.13 -10.39 4.16
N GLY A 79 0.05 -9.91 2.92
CA GLY A 79 -0.19 -10.67 1.69
C GLY A 79 -1.67 -10.95 1.40
N LYS A 80 -2.60 -10.21 2.01
CA LYS A 80 -4.03 -10.32 1.73
C LYS A 80 -4.41 -9.67 0.40
N ILE A 81 -3.72 -8.59 0.04
CA ILE A 81 -3.81 -7.87 -1.22
C ILE A 81 -2.43 -7.79 -1.86
N ASP A 82 -2.38 -7.43 -3.13
CA ASP A 82 -1.15 -7.46 -3.94
C ASP A 82 -0.56 -6.04 -4.13
N ALA A 83 -1.39 -4.99 -4.06
CA ALA A 83 -0.99 -3.58 -4.19
C ALA A 83 -1.92 -2.64 -3.40
N VAL A 84 -1.47 -1.43 -3.13
CA VAL A 84 -2.28 -0.32 -2.61
C VAL A 84 -2.14 0.88 -3.52
N ILE A 85 -3.27 1.49 -3.88
CA ILE A 85 -3.30 2.79 -4.58
C ILE A 85 -3.79 3.84 -3.61
N ILE A 86 -2.93 4.82 -3.36
CA ILE A 86 -3.12 5.91 -2.41
C ILE A 86 -2.29 7.11 -2.87
N ASP A 87 -2.58 8.29 -2.34
CA ASP A 87 -1.82 9.51 -2.63
C ASP A 87 -0.32 9.34 -2.37
N ASN A 88 0.50 9.94 -3.23
CA ASN A 88 1.95 9.78 -3.22
C ASN A 88 2.60 10.14 -1.87
N LYS A 89 2.18 11.23 -1.23
CA LYS A 89 2.77 11.66 0.05
C LYS A 89 2.51 10.68 1.19
N PRO A 90 1.27 10.24 1.46
CA PRO A 90 1.02 9.14 2.40
C PRO A 90 1.75 7.85 2.01
N ALA A 91 1.79 7.49 0.71
CA ALA A 91 2.50 6.30 0.24
C ALA A 91 3.98 6.32 0.62
N GLN A 92 4.65 7.47 0.44
CA GLN A 92 6.06 7.63 0.84
C GLN A 92 6.26 7.42 2.34
N VAL A 93 5.40 8.01 3.18
CA VAL A 93 5.47 7.83 4.64
C VAL A 93 5.29 6.36 5.02
N PHE A 94 4.32 5.66 4.41
CA PHE A 94 4.12 4.23 4.67
C PHE A 94 5.32 3.38 4.25
N VAL A 95 5.96 3.69 3.13
CA VAL A 95 7.15 2.95 2.68
C VAL A 95 8.34 3.21 3.61
N ASP A 96 8.51 4.45 4.07
CA ASP A 96 9.59 4.82 5.00
C ASP A 96 9.43 4.16 6.39
N GLU A 97 8.19 3.90 6.81
CA GLU A 97 7.88 3.33 8.13
C GLU A 97 7.70 1.80 8.12
N ASN A 98 7.56 1.17 6.96
CA ASN A 98 7.31 -0.28 6.85
C ASN A 98 8.33 -0.96 5.94
N GLU A 99 9.16 -1.82 6.52
CA GLU A 99 10.10 -2.65 5.76
C GLU A 99 9.36 -3.59 4.79
N GLY A 100 9.96 -3.81 3.62
CA GLY A 100 9.44 -4.73 2.61
C GLY A 100 8.40 -4.11 1.66
N LEU A 101 7.99 -2.87 1.88
CA LEU A 101 7.18 -2.11 0.94
C LEU A 101 8.05 -1.32 -0.04
N LYS A 102 7.54 -1.07 -1.23
CA LYS A 102 8.16 -0.19 -2.21
C LYS A 102 7.11 0.71 -2.85
N LEU A 103 7.51 1.92 -3.18
CA LEU A 103 6.76 2.82 -4.04
C LEU A 103 7.14 2.54 -5.50
N LEU A 104 6.16 2.47 -6.41
CA LEU A 104 6.44 2.39 -7.83
C LEU A 104 6.90 3.75 -8.35
N GLU A 105 7.90 3.76 -9.24
CA GLU A 105 8.47 4.99 -9.79
C GLU A 105 7.49 5.74 -10.69
N THR A 106 6.62 5.00 -11.40
CA THR A 106 5.62 5.59 -12.28
C THR A 106 4.32 5.77 -11.52
N PRO A 107 3.77 6.99 -11.40
CA PRO A 107 2.48 7.22 -10.77
C PRO A 107 1.37 6.51 -11.56
N TYR A 108 0.36 6.00 -10.84
CA TYR A 108 -0.82 5.40 -11.46
C TYR A 108 -1.68 6.45 -12.17
N ALA A 109 -1.87 7.60 -11.52
CA ALA A 109 -2.55 8.76 -12.08
C ALA A 109 -1.90 10.06 -11.59
N GLU A 110 -1.96 11.11 -12.39
CA GLU A 110 -1.56 12.46 -12.00
C GLU A 110 -2.80 13.33 -11.92
N GLU A 111 -2.97 14.03 -10.81
CA GLU A 111 -4.12 14.89 -10.57
C GLU A 111 -3.69 16.30 -10.18
N GLU A 112 -4.52 17.26 -10.56
CA GLU A 112 -4.37 18.66 -10.19
C GLU A 112 -5.59 19.11 -9.38
N TYR A 113 -5.37 19.90 -8.35
CA TYR A 113 -6.42 20.51 -7.55
C TYR A 113 -6.58 21.98 -7.91
N ALA A 114 -7.82 22.43 -7.97
CA ALA A 114 -8.13 23.81 -8.24
C ALA A 114 -9.22 24.36 -7.29
N ILE A 115 -9.15 25.66 -7.03
CA ILE A 115 -10.18 26.37 -6.27
C ILE A 115 -11.07 27.12 -7.24
N ALA A 116 -12.35 26.75 -7.32
CA ALA A 116 -13.32 27.40 -8.17
C ALA A 116 -13.94 28.62 -7.44
N VAL A 117 -14.02 29.75 -8.12
CA VAL A 117 -14.69 30.94 -7.65
C VAL A 117 -15.81 31.36 -8.62
N LYS A 118 -16.82 32.11 -8.13
CA LYS A 118 -17.89 32.61 -8.98
C LYS A 118 -17.31 33.49 -10.11
N LYS A 119 -17.75 33.25 -11.34
CA LYS A 119 -17.32 34.02 -12.53
C LYS A 119 -17.53 35.53 -12.29
N GLY A 120 -16.47 36.29 -12.55
CA GLY A 120 -16.45 37.75 -12.35
C GLY A 120 -16.00 38.19 -10.96
N ASN A 121 -15.77 37.28 -10.01
CA ASN A 121 -15.21 37.61 -8.70
C ASN A 121 -13.69 37.62 -8.77
N THR A 122 -13.13 38.59 -9.49
CA THR A 122 -11.69 38.70 -9.73
C THR A 122 -10.90 39.06 -8.48
N GLU A 123 -11.50 39.87 -7.57
CA GLU A 123 -10.86 40.24 -6.32
C GLU A 123 -10.55 38.99 -5.46
N LEU A 124 -11.52 38.08 -5.31
CA LEU A 124 -11.31 36.84 -4.56
C LEU A 124 -10.33 35.93 -5.26
N LEU A 125 -10.41 35.82 -6.60
CA LEU A 125 -9.47 35.01 -7.39
C LEU A 125 -8.02 35.48 -7.22
N ASP A 126 -7.78 36.77 -7.32
CA ASP A 126 -6.46 37.37 -7.18
C ASP A 126 -5.93 37.21 -5.74
N ALA A 127 -6.76 37.39 -4.74
CA ALA A 127 -6.42 37.18 -3.33
C ALA A 127 -6.01 35.71 -3.05
N ILE A 128 -6.74 34.73 -3.58
CA ILE A 128 -6.43 33.29 -3.45
C ILE A 128 -5.12 32.98 -4.15
N ASN A 129 -4.94 33.40 -5.39
CA ASN A 129 -3.72 33.13 -6.15
C ASN A 129 -2.50 33.77 -5.49
N ALA A 130 -2.59 35.01 -5.02
CA ALA A 130 -1.50 35.64 -4.27
C ALA A 130 -1.16 34.92 -2.98
N SER A 131 -2.17 34.44 -2.24
CA SER A 131 -1.96 33.66 -1.01
C SER A 131 -1.25 32.33 -1.30
N ILE A 132 -1.65 31.61 -2.34
CA ILE A 132 -0.99 30.35 -2.75
C ILE A 132 0.45 30.62 -3.17
N ALA A 133 0.72 31.67 -3.95
CA ALA A 133 2.06 32.04 -4.36
C ALA A 133 2.95 32.33 -3.15
N ASN A 134 2.48 33.16 -2.20
CA ASN A 134 3.20 33.46 -0.98
C ASN A 134 3.48 32.24 -0.09
N LEU A 135 2.54 31.29 0.00
CA LEU A 135 2.73 30.05 0.75
C LEU A 135 3.80 29.15 0.11
N LYS A 136 3.84 29.11 -1.22
CA LYS A 136 4.89 28.36 -1.96
C LYS A 136 6.26 29.03 -1.79
N GLU A 137 6.35 30.33 -2.03
CA GLU A 137 7.62 31.09 -1.95
C GLU A 137 8.24 31.08 -0.55
N SER A 138 7.40 31.13 0.48
CA SER A 138 7.85 31.09 1.87
C SER A 138 8.17 29.71 2.42
N GLY A 139 7.93 28.63 1.66
CA GLY A 139 8.06 27.24 2.13
C GLY A 139 6.94 26.81 3.10
N LYS A 140 6.00 27.72 3.42
CA LYS A 140 4.93 27.42 4.38
C LYS A 140 3.96 26.36 3.90
N LEU A 141 3.79 26.21 2.59
CA LEU A 141 2.96 25.15 2.02
C LEU A 141 3.53 23.79 2.37
N ASP A 142 4.84 23.60 2.23
CA ASP A 142 5.51 22.33 2.54
C ASP A 142 5.42 22.00 4.03
N GLU A 143 5.54 23.00 4.92
CA GLU A 143 5.34 22.80 6.35
C GLU A 143 3.90 22.35 6.68
N ILE A 144 2.89 22.91 6.00
CA ILE A 144 1.49 22.51 6.16
C ILE A 144 1.30 21.07 5.69
N VAL A 145 1.83 20.73 4.50
CA VAL A 145 1.76 19.37 3.96
C VAL A 145 2.39 18.38 4.94
N ALA A 146 3.62 18.63 5.39
CA ALA A 146 4.32 17.76 6.33
C ALA A 146 3.59 17.59 7.68
N LYS A 147 2.80 18.58 8.09
CA LYS A 147 2.03 18.53 9.34
C LYS A 147 0.79 17.65 9.25
N TYR A 148 0.14 17.60 8.08
CA TYR A 148 -1.18 16.97 7.94
C TYR A 148 -1.19 15.68 7.13
N ILE A 149 -0.10 15.39 6.39
CA ILE A 149 0.06 14.15 5.67
C ILE A 149 1.03 13.27 6.45
N THR A 150 0.48 12.33 7.18
CA THR A 150 1.17 11.36 8.04
C THR A 150 0.66 9.96 7.72
N ALA A 151 1.26 8.92 8.28
CA ALA A 151 0.86 7.51 8.08
C ALA A 151 -0.36 7.08 8.93
N GLU A 152 -1.08 8.01 9.57
CA GLU A 152 -2.24 7.69 10.41
C GLU A 152 -3.49 7.27 9.62
#